data_daa2d0e87e7af6f3a486b376e66b83f0
#
_entry.id   daa2d0e87e7af6f3a486b376e66b83f0
#
_cell.length_a   1.000
_cell.length_b   1.000
_cell.length_c   1.000
_cell.angle_alpha   90.00
_cell.angle_beta   90.00
_cell.angle_gamma   90.00
#
_symmetry.space_group_name_H-M   'P 1'
#
loop_
_entity.id
_entity.type
_entity.pdbx_description
1 polymer ?
#
loop_
_entity_poly.entity_id
_entity_poly.type
_entity_poly.pdbx_seq_one_letter_code
_entity_poly.pdbx_strand_id
1 'polypeptide(L)'
;MKNTRFTTLRTAACLLIMAAATSVSFAQTDATEKKIKDHRTNPEVFFLQEGDVANSFLILPPPPDGASITFLNDQARYTWGKTMRNTPRGEQAVCDARIEGNGVPEAFSEAFGIEINNEETPEILKLIVGMREDAGDLGTREAKNYYNRTRPFCFYEEETCNPEQQEELSTNGSYPSGHTSIGWATALVLAEINPERQNEILKRGFDMGESRVICGYHFQSDVDAGRLTGAMTVARLHADPAFQTQLEKAKKEFKKLKKAGKVAKGTPVPTPTTTD
;
A
#
# COMPACT_ATOMS: atom_id res chain seq x y z
N MET A 1 87.18 -0.97 18.04
CA MET A 1 86.20 -0.83 19.06
C MET A 1 85.70 0.62 19.04
N LYS A 2 84.69 0.95 18.32
CA LYS A 2 83.98 2.24 18.39
C LYS A 2 82.48 2.00 18.03
N ASN A 3 81.62 2.12 19.04
CA ASN A 3 80.17 2.10 18.90
C ASN A 3 79.73 3.37 18.19
N THR A 4 79.04 3.23 17.10
CA THR A 4 78.32 4.31 16.45
C THR A 4 76.82 4.06 16.59
N ARG A 5 76.18 4.84 17.42
CA ARG A 5 74.74 4.89 17.58
C ARG A 5 74.13 5.63 16.38
N PHE A 6 73.26 4.98 15.63
CA PHE A 6 72.41 5.64 14.64
C PHE A 6 71.17 6.09 15.31
N THR A 7 70.98 7.41 15.44
CA THR A 7 69.75 8.09 15.81
C THR A 7 68.90 8.25 14.55
N THR A 8 67.85 7.51 14.44
CA THR A 8 66.87 7.70 13.38
C THR A 8 65.92 8.82 13.76
N LEU A 9 66.06 9.95 13.09
CA LEU A 9 65.11 11.05 13.10
C LEU A 9 63.83 10.59 12.35
N ARG A 10 62.75 10.42 13.05
CA ARG A 10 61.41 10.27 12.45
C ARG A 10 60.87 11.66 12.19
N THR A 11 60.97 12.14 10.96
CA THR A 11 60.22 13.29 10.47
C THR A 11 58.76 12.87 10.24
N ALA A 12 57.91 13.32 11.11
CA ALA A 12 56.45 13.24 10.91
C ALA A 12 56.08 14.29 9.88
N ALA A 13 55.87 13.87 8.63
CA ALA A 13 55.20 14.69 7.64
C ALA A 13 53.70 14.69 7.92
N CYS A 14 53.19 15.74 8.56
CA CYS A 14 51.77 16.04 8.61
C CYS A 14 51.34 16.46 7.22
N LEU A 15 50.77 15.52 6.45
CA LEU A 15 49.99 15.85 5.28
C LEU A 15 48.67 16.50 5.76
N LEU A 16 48.61 17.83 5.66
CA LEU A 16 47.37 18.55 5.65
C LEU A 16 46.61 18.19 4.38
N ILE A 17 45.71 17.23 4.48
CA ILE A 17 44.66 17.04 3.45
C ILE A 17 43.65 18.16 3.70
N MET A 18 43.74 19.23 2.92
CA MET A 18 42.64 20.18 2.75
C MET A 18 41.53 19.41 2.05
N ALA A 19 40.56 18.93 2.84
CA ALA A 19 39.29 18.52 2.31
C ALA A 19 38.58 19.79 1.77
N ALA A 20 38.73 20.02 0.47
CA ALA A 20 37.83 20.90 -0.23
C ALA A 20 36.45 20.29 -0.09
N ALA A 21 35.68 20.78 0.89
CA ALA A 21 34.26 20.55 0.96
C ALA A 21 33.65 21.21 -0.29
N THR A 22 33.58 20.48 -1.37
CA THR A 22 32.68 20.79 -2.45
C THR A 22 31.28 20.62 -1.84
N SER A 23 30.72 21.71 -1.37
CA SER A 23 29.29 21.83 -1.15
C SER A 23 28.63 21.51 -2.50
N VAL A 24 28.22 20.26 -2.67
CA VAL A 24 27.25 19.89 -3.67
C VAL A 24 25.98 20.60 -3.22
N SER A 25 25.82 21.82 -3.74
CA SER A 25 24.55 22.48 -3.73
C SER A 25 23.64 21.55 -4.51
N PHE A 26 22.85 20.74 -3.81
CA PHE A 26 21.65 20.16 -4.41
C PHE A 26 20.86 21.37 -4.86
N ALA A 27 20.95 21.68 -6.16
CA ALA A 27 19.97 22.51 -6.78
C ALA A 27 18.64 21.84 -6.45
N GLN A 28 17.95 22.42 -5.48
CA GLN A 28 16.54 22.22 -5.25
C GLN A 28 15.91 22.61 -6.57
N THR A 29 15.80 21.61 -7.48
CA THR A 29 14.92 21.77 -8.62
C THR A 29 13.61 22.14 -7.99
N ASP A 30 13.10 23.32 -8.30
CA ASP A 30 11.70 23.66 -8.18
C ASP A 30 10.91 22.58 -8.95
N ALA A 31 10.78 21.42 -8.31
CA ALA A 31 9.73 20.49 -8.59
C ALA A 31 8.48 21.32 -8.26
N THR A 32 7.88 21.92 -9.30
CA THR A 32 6.51 22.36 -9.27
C THR A 32 5.81 21.36 -8.35
N GLU A 33 5.41 21.80 -7.14
CA GLU A 33 4.54 21.05 -6.26
C GLU A 33 3.32 20.71 -7.09
N LYS A 34 3.36 19.53 -7.73
CA LYS A 34 2.19 18.94 -8.35
C LYS A 34 1.28 18.69 -7.17
N LYS A 35 0.36 19.62 -6.90
CA LYS A 35 -0.68 19.46 -5.90
C LYS A 35 -1.32 18.11 -6.17
N ILE A 36 -0.91 17.10 -5.42
CA ILE A 36 -1.69 15.89 -5.28
C ILE A 36 -3.07 16.41 -4.90
N LYS A 37 -4.08 16.04 -5.67
CA LYS A 37 -5.45 16.46 -5.37
C LYS A 37 -5.66 16.22 -3.88
N ASP A 38 -5.84 17.28 -3.13
CA ASP A 38 -6.06 17.20 -1.70
C ASP A 38 -7.47 16.65 -1.51
N HIS A 39 -7.58 15.32 -1.42
CA HIS A 39 -8.85 14.64 -1.19
C HIS A 39 -9.47 14.97 0.18
N ARG A 40 -8.74 15.69 1.05
CA ARG A 40 -9.22 16.18 2.36
C ARG A 40 -10.35 17.21 2.29
N THR A 41 -10.79 17.58 1.11
CA THR A 41 -12.05 18.35 0.96
C THR A 41 -13.27 17.52 1.33
N ASN A 42 -13.11 16.18 1.50
CA ASN A 42 -14.18 15.29 1.96
C ASN A 42 -13.81 14.60 3.28
N PRO A 43 -14.14 15.19 4.46
CA PRO A 43 -13.80 14.62 5.76
C PRO A 43 -14.49 13.27 6.04
N GLU A 44 -15.43 12.84 5.22
CA GLU A 44 -16.10 11.55 5.36
C GLU A 44 -15.20 10.35 5.03
N VAL A 45 -14.05 10.58 4.36
CA VAL A 45 -13.11 9.53 3.95
C VAL A 45 -11.83 9.49 4.79
N PHE A 46 -11.77 10.25 5.90
CA PHE A 46 -10.64 10.30 6.83
C PHE A 46 -11.08 10.27 8.29
N PHE A 47 -10.40 9.47 9.10
CA PHE A 47 -10.40 9.56 10.57
C PHE A 47 -9.21 10.35 11.10
N LEU A 48 -8.09 10.28 10.41
CA LEU A 48 -6.80 10.84 10.81
C LEU A 48 -6.54 12.20 10.16
N GLN A 49 -5.67 12.97 10.78
CA GLN A 49 -5.14 14.22 10.24
C GLN A 49 -3.77 14.01 9.61
N GLU A 50 -3.35 14.93 8.76
CA GLU A 50 -1.98 14.99 8.29
C GLU A 50 -1.02 15.08 9.50
N GLY A 51 0.03 14.24 9.49
CA GLY A 51 0.98 14.12 10.59
C GLY A 51 0.59 13.09 11.66
N ASP A 52 -0.66 12.57 11.66
CA ASP A 52 -1.05 11.48 12.55
C ASP A 52 -0.51 10.13 12.09
N VAL A 53 -0.40 9.94 10.77
CA VAL A 53 0.08 8.69 10.17
C VAL A 53 1.59 8.63 10.21
N ALA A 54 2.13 7.45 10.43
CA ALA A 54 3.58 7.24 10.39
C ALA A 54 4.14 7.61 9.01
N ASN A 55 5.26 8.32 8.99
CA ASN A 55 5.90 8.75 7.75
C ASN A 55 6.44 7.55 6.97
N SER A 56 5.77 7.23 5.85
CA SER A 56 6.11 6.07 5.02
C SER A 56 7.50 6.15 4.41
N PHE A 57 8.02 7.32 4.13
CA PHE A 57 9.39 7.50 3.62
C PHE A 57 10.46 7.06 4.63
N LEU A 58 10.24 7.30 5.93
CA LEU A 58 11.19 6.93 6.97
C LEU A 58 11.19 5.43 7.30
N ILE A 59 10.12 4.73 6.95
CA ILE A 59 9.91 3.33 7.36
C ILE A 59 10.13 2.36 6.20
N LEU A 60 9.65 2.71 5.02
CA LEU A 60 9.79 1.84 3.85
C LEU A 60 11.22 1.86 3.30
N PRO A 61 11.75 0.70 2.89
CA PRO A 61 12.99 0.70 2.10
C PRO A 61 12.76 1.44 0.78
N PRO A 62 13.82 1.94 0.12
CA PRO A 62 13.68 2.49 -1.22
C PRO A 62 13.11 1.46 -2.20
N PRO A 63 12.40 1.90 -3.25
CA PRO A 63 11.98 1.00 -4.32
C PRO A 63 13.20 0.30 -4.94
N PRO A 64 13.04 -0.91 -5.49
CA PRO A 64 14.16 -1.68 -6.03
C PRO A 64 14.94 -0.93 -7.11
N ASP A 65 16.25 -0.99 -7.02
CA ASP A 65 17.16 -0.56 -8.07
C ASP A 65 17.02 -1.45 -9.30
N GLY A 66 17.20 -0.88 -10.51
CA GLY A 66 17.05 -1.57 -11.79
C GLY A 66 17.99 -2.77 -12.00
N ALA A 67 19.11 -2.85 -11.24
CA ALA A 67 20.03 -3.98 -11.28
C ALA A 67 19.77 -5.02 -10.18
N SER A 68 18.77 -4.81 -9.32
CA SER A 68 18.50 -5.69 -8.18
C SER A 68 17.68 -6.93 -8.56
N ILE A 69 17.86 -8.02 -7.80
CA ILE A 69 17.04 -9.24 -7.92
C ILE A 69 15.56 -8.92 -7.67
N THR A 70 15.27 -7.99 -6.79
CA THR A 70 13.88 -7.57 -6.50
C THR A 70 13.24 -6.91 -7.72
N PHE A 71 13.99 -6.12 -8.49
CA PHE A 71 13.48 -5.57 -9.75
C PHE A 71 13.28 -6.63 -10.83
N LEU A 72 14.13 -7.66 -10.90
CA LEU A 72 13.86 -8.81 -11.77
C LEU A 72 12.56 -9.53 -11.40
N ASN A 73 12.25 -9.67 -10.11
CA ASN A 73 10.94 -10.17 -9.69
C ASN A 73 9.81 -9.25 -10.11
N ASP A 74 9.95 -7.93 -9.99
CA ASP A 74 8.97 -6.96 -10.47
C ASP A 74 8.66 -7.14 -11.96
N GLN A 75 9.70 -7.32 -12.79
CA GLN A 75 9.56 -7.57 -14.22
C GLN A 75 8.87 -8.90 -14.53
N ALA A 76 9.26 -9.96 -13.82
CA ALA A 76 8.64 -11.28 -13.97
C ALA A 76 7.15 -11.26 -13.59
N ARG A 77 6.81 -10.59 -12.48
CA ARG A 77 5.43 -10.43 -12.02
C ARG A 77 4.61 -9.54 -12.96
N TYR A 78 5.18 -8.49 -13.51
CA TYR A 78 4.53 -7.67 -14.53
C TYR A 78 4.21 -8.51 -15.79
N THR A 79 5.18 -9.28 -16.27
CA THR A 79 5.00 -10.18 -17.44
C THR A 79 3.92 -11.22 -17.16
N TRP A 80 3.95 -11.86 -16.00
CA TRP A 80 2.90 -12.77 -15.56
C TRP A 80 1.52 -12.07 -15.52
N GLY A 81 1.44 -10.87 -14.94
CA GLY A 81 0.20 -10.10 -14.85
C GLY A 81 -0.47 -9.90 -16.21
N LYS A 82 0.31 -9.62 -17.25
CA LYS A 82 -0.22 -9.49 -18.62
C LYS A 82 -0.90 -10.76 -19.11
N THR A 83 -0.41 -11.94 -18.75
CA THR A 83 -1.05 -13.22 -19.17
C THR A 83 -2.40 -13.43 -18.51
N MET A 84 -2.66 -12.74 -17.39
CA MET A 84 -3.91 -12.86 -16.63
C MET A 84 -5.02 -11.94 -17.14
N ARG A 85 -4.70 -10.89 -17.90
CA ARG A 85 -5.66 -9.83 -18.29
C ARG A 85 -6.91 -10.34 -18.99
N ASN A 86 -6.77 -11.36 -19.86
CA ASN A 86 -7.88 -11.95 -20.64
C ASN A 86 -8.49 -13.18 -19.95
N THR A 87 -8.51 -13.22 -18.64
CA THR A 87 -9.09 -14.30 -17.82
C THR A 87 -10.12 -13.72 -16.84
N PRO A 88 -10.97 -14.54 -16.20
CA PRO A 88 -11.88 -14.05 -15.15
C PRO A 88 -11.14 -13.30 -14.01
N ARG A 89 -9.88 -13.66 -13.75
CA ARG A 89 -9.04 -12.94 -12.78
C ARG A 89 -8.66 -11.53 -13.28
N GLY A 90 -8.47 -11.37 -14.58
CA GLY A 90 -8.24 -10.07 -15.20
C GLY A 90 -9.50 -9.19 -15.18
N GLU A 91 -10.67 -9.75 -15.41
CA GLU A 91 -11.95 -9.03 -15.29
C GLU A 91 -12.15 -8.52 -13.85
N GLN A 92 -11.87 -9.36 -12.85
CA GLN A 92 -11.87 -8.92 -11.46
C GLN A 92 -10.87 -7.79 -11.22
N ALA A 93 -9.68 -7.85 -11.82
CA ALA A 93 -8.65 -6.82 -11.64
C ALA A 93 -9.09 -5.45 -12.20
N VAL A 94 -9.86 -5.43 -13.29
CA VAL A 94 -10.48 -4.20 -13.81
C VAL A 94 -11.51 -3.64 -12.83
N CYS A 95 -12.36 -4.49 -12.24
CA CYS A 95 -13.32 -4.07 -11.21
C CYS A 95 -12.62 -3.49 -9.97
N ASP A 96 -11.51 -4.11 -9.56
CA ASP A 96 -10.71 -3.70 -8.40
C ASP A 96 -9.99 -2.35 -8.58
N ALA A 97 -9.94 -1.83 -9.80
CA ALA A 97 -9.41 -0.49 -10.05
C ALA A 97 -10.33 0.62 -9.52
N ARG A 98 -11.60 0.32 -9.31
CA ARG A 98 -12.59 1.26 -8.78
C ARG A 98 -12.57 1.25 -7.25
N ILE A 99 -12.09 2.35 -6.65
CA ILE A 99 -12.05 2.53 -5.19
C ILE A 99 -12.97 3.66 -4.70
N GLU A 100 -13.43 4.54 -5.59
CA GLU A 100 -14.32 5.64 -5.27
C GLU A 100 -15.74 5.13 -4.96
N GLY A 101 -16.47 5.94 -4.20
CA GLY A 101 -17.84 5.62 -3.78
C GLY A 101 -17.88 4.29 -3.03
N ASN A 102 -18.67 3.35 -3.53
CA ASN A 102 -18.86 2.02 -2.94
C ASN A 102 -17.93 0.94 -3.55
N GLY A 103 -16.93 1.28 -4.37
CA GLY A 103 -16.11 0.29 -5.05
C GLY A 103 -15.38 -0.66 -4.09
N VAL A 104 -14.80 -0.14 -2.99
CA VAL A 104 -14.14 -0.97 -1.97
C VAL A 104 -15.15 -1.82 -1.18
N PRO A 105 -16.24 -1.26 -0.62
CA PRO A 105 -17.31 -2.04 0.03
C PRO A 105 -17.85 -3.18 -0.84
N GLU A 106 -18.22 -2.89 -2.09
CA GLU A 106 -18.71 -3.88 -3.05
C GLU A 106 -17.70 -5.02 -3.27
N ALA A 107 -16.43 -4.66 -3.43
CA ALA A 107 -15.35 -5.62 -3.64
C ALA A 107 -15.19 -6.64 -2.49
N PHE A 108 -15.52 -6.25 -1.26
CA PHE A 108 -15.39 -7.11 -0.08
C PHE A 108 -16.70 -7.81 0.34
N SER A 109 -17.84 -7.44 -0.20
CA SER A 109 -19.16 -7.93 0.24
C SER A 109 -19.26 -9.46 0.25
N GLU A 110 -18.87 -10.12 -0.83
CA GLU A 110 -18.87 -11.60 -0.92
C GLU A 110 -17.93 -12.23 0.12
N ALA A 111 -16.69 -11.75 0.20
CA ALA A 111 -15.70 -12.26 1.15
C ALA A 111 -16.14 -12.03 2.60
N PHE A 112 -16.77 -10.91 2.89
CA PHE A 112 -17.29 -10.57 4.21
C PHE A 112 -18.53 -11.39 4.60
N GLY A 113 -19.29 -11.87 3.61
CA GLY A 113 -20.46 -12.75 3.78
C GLY A 113 -21.80 -12.05 3.91
N ILE A 114 -21.84 -10.75 3.65
CA ILE A 114 -23.05 -9.94 3.52
C ILE A 114 -22.72 -8.71 2.68
N GLU A 115 -23.69 -8.18 1.93
CA GLU A 115 -23.51 -6.94 1.19
C GLU A 115 -23.20 -5.76 2.10
N ILE A 116 -22.16 -4.99 1.70
CA ILE A 116 -21.75 -3.79 2.43
C ILE A 116 -22.31 -2.57 1.70
N ASN A 117 -23.43 -2.06 2.20
CA ASN A 117 -24.17 -0.96 1.59
C ASN A 117 -24.92 -0.11 2.64
N ASN A 118 -25.56 0.98 2.20
CA ASN A 118 -26.31 1.88 3.10
C ASN A 118 -27.57 1.26 3.73
N GLU A 119 -28.13 0.22 3.13
CA GLU A 119 -29.40 -0.35 3.57
C GLU A 119 -29.19 -1.43 4.65
N GLU A 120 -28.25 -2.34 4.41
CA GLU A 120 -28.04 -3.51 5.28
C GLU A 120 -26.96 -3.28 6.34
N THR A 121 -25.90 -2.53 6.01
CA THR A 121 -24.68 -2.41 6.81
C THR A 121 -24.12 -0.98 6.88
N PRO A 122 -24.96 0.03 7.19
CA PRO A 122 -24.53 1.44 7.13
C PRO A 122 -23.34 1.78 8.04
N GLU A 123 -23.22 1.15 9.21
CA GLU A 123 -22.08 1.43 10.12
C GLU A 123 -20.78 0.79 9.64
N ILE A 124 -20.85 -0.38 9.01
CA ILE A 124 -19.70 -1.03 8.38
C ILE A 124 -19.27 -0.24 7.15
N LEU A 125 -20.23 0.16 6.30
CA LEU A 125 -19.97 1.01 5.13
C LEU A 125 -19.23 2.29 5.54
N LYS A 126 -19.78 3.01 6.54
CA LYS A 126 -19.19 4.24 7.04
C LYS A 126 -17.78 4.04 7.57
N LEU A 127 -17.50 2.93 8.23
CA LEU A 127 -16.16 2.60 8.73
C LEU A 127 -15.18 2.45 7.57
N ILE A 128 -15.53 1.66 6.54
CA ILE A 128 -14.64 1.38 5.41
C ILE A 128 -14.39 2.64 4.58
N VAL A 129 -15.45 3.38 4.25
CA VAL A 129 -15.34 4.62 3.49
C VAL A 129 -14.53 5.65 4.28
N GLY A 130 -14.77 5.76 5.60
CA GLY A 130 -14.11 6.74 6.46
C GLY A 130 -12.61 6.49 6.67
N MET A 131 -12.10 5.27 6.47
CA MET A 131 -10.67 4.96 6.61
C MET A 131 -9.92 4.86 5.26
N ARG A 132 -10.62 5.03 4.15
CA ARG A 132 -10.08 4.77 2.83
C ARG A 132 -8.85 5.62 2.51
N GLU A 133 -8.98 6.92 2.70
CA GLU A 133 -7.89 7.84 2.34
C GLU A 133 -6.81 7.92 3.43
N ASP A 134 -7.13 7.54 4.67
CA ASP A 134 -6.08 7.33 5.70
C ASP A 134 -5.05 6.30 5.21
N ALA A 135 -5.52 5.21 4.59
CA ALA A 135 -4.66 4.17 4.06
C ALA A 135 -4.12 4.49 2.66
N GLY A 136 -4.95 5.05 1.79
CA GLY A 136 -4.63 5.29 0.38
C GLY A 136 -3.74 6.48 0.15
N ASP A 137 -4.08 7.61 0.76
CA ASP A 137 -3.37 8.88 0.62
C ASP A 137 -2.40 9.11 1.78
N LEU A 138 -2.89 9.35 3.01
CA LEU A 138 -2.02 9.72 4.13
C LEU A 138 -0.93 8.69 4.40
N GLY A 139 -1.27 7.40 4.38
CA GLY A 139 -0.32 6.31 4.64
C GLY A 139 0.78 6.17 3.58
N THR A 140 0.53 6.60 2.34
CA THR A 140 1.47 6.40 1.22
C THR A 140 2.16 7.67 0.75
N ARG A 141 1.63 8.83 1.09
CA ARG A 141 1.97 10.14 0.52
C ARG A 141 3.45 10.46 0.56
N GLU A 142 4.09 10.35 1.72
CA GLU A 142 5.48 10.79 1.89
C GLU A 142 6.46 9.99 1.03
N ALA A 143 6.38 8.66 1.05
CA ALA A 143 7.23 7.82 0.20
C ALA A 143 6.89 8.00 -1.29
N LYS A 144 5.59 8.14 -1.62
CA LYS A 144 5.13 8.33 -3.00
C LYS A 144 5.67 9.63 -3.60
N ASN A 145 5.62 10.72 -2.86
CA ASN A 145 6.15 12.01 -3.28
C ASN A 145 7.66 12.01 -3.40
N TYR A 146 8.35 11.41 -2.42
CA TYR A 146 9.80 11.39 -2.38
C TYR A 146 10.40 10.55 -3.50
N TYR A 147 9.94 9.30 -3.65
CA TYR A 147 10.50 8.39 -4.65
C TYR A 147 9.99 8.66 -6.06
N ASN A 148 8.78 9.15 -6.20
CA ASN A 148 8.11 9.42 -7.47
C ASN A 148 8.41 8.36 -8.55
N ARG A 149 8.35 7.07 -8.16
CA ARG A 149 8.72 5.93 -8.99
C ARG A 149 7.87 5.88 -10.25
N THR A 150 8.49 5.73 -11.41
CA THR A 150 7.79 5.52 -12.67
C THR A 150 6.93 4.25 -12.62
N ARG A 151 5.67 4.34 -13.05
CA ARG A 151 4.75 3.21 -13.09
C ARG A 151 5.11 2.22 -14.20
N PRO A 152 4.77 0.91 -14.06
CA PRO A 152 5.11 -0.10 -15.06
C PRO A 152 4.63 0.25 -16.46
N PHE A 153 3.38 0.66 -16.64
CA PHE A 153 2.84 1.00 -17.95
C PHE A 153 3.56 2.18 -18.61
N CYS A 154 4.05 3.15 -17.84
CA CYS A 154 4.91 4.21 -18.36
C CYS A 154 6.33 3.70 -18.67
N PHE A 155 6.87 2.82 -17.82
CA PHE A 155 8.22 2.27 -17.98
C PHE A 155 8.34 1.39 -19.23
N TYR A 156 7.30 0.61 -19.53
CA TYR A 156 7.24 -0.28 -20.69
C TYR A 156 6.54 0.32 -21.91
N GLU A 157 5.99 1.54 -21.78
CA GLU A 157 5.20 2.20 -22.83
C GLU A 157 4.03 1.31 -23.31
N GLU A 158 3.34 0.68 -22.37
CA GLU A 158 2.25 -0.27 -22.66
C GLU A 158 0.92 0.20 -22.04
N GLU A 159 -0.19 -0.31 -22.57
CA GLU A 159 -1.51 -0.04 -21.99
C GLU A 159 -1.79 -0.86 -20.74
N THR A 160 -2.60 -0.28 -19.86
CA THR A 160 -3.15 -0.95 -18.67
C THR A 160 -4.44 -1.71 -19.02
N CYS A 161 -5.04 -2.39 -18.02
CA CYS A 161 -6.39 -2.98 -18.20
C CYS A 161 -7.49 -1.91 -18.39
N ASN A 162 -7.27 -0.68 -17.95
CA ASN A 162 -8.19 0.44 -18.10
C ASN A 162 -7.41 1.68 -18.53
N PRO A 163 -7.29 1.91 -19.84
CA PRO A 163 -6.52 3.03 -20.39
C PRO A 163 -7.04 4.41 -19.96
N GLU A 164 -8.31 4.56 -19.62
CA GLU A 164 -8.91 5.82 -19.22
C GLU A 164 -8.27 6.41 -17.95
N GLN A 165 -7.71 5.56 -17.07
CA GLN A 165 -7.02 6.00 -15.86
C GLN A 165 -5.54 6.32 -16.07
N GLN A 166 -4.96 6.02 -17.24
CA GLN A 166 -3.52 6.13 -17.46
C GLN A 166 -3.01 7.57 -17.39
N GLU A 167 -3.74 8.52 -17.95
CA GLU A 167 -3.33 9.92 -17.95
C GLU A 167 -3.19 10.44 -16.51
N GLU A 168 -4.19 10.24 -15.67
CA GLU A 168 -4.15 10.64 -14.26
C GLU A 168 -3.04 9.91 -13.49
N LEU A 169 -2.95 8.60 -13.62
CA LEU A 169 -1.99 7.78 -12.90
C LEU A 169 -0.53 8.04 -13.34
N SER A 170 -0.30 8.43 -14.60
CA SER A 170 1.04 8.77 -15.07
C SER A 170 1.64 9.97 -14.35
N THR A 171 0.81 10.78 -13.70
CA THR A 171 1.21 12.04 -13.06
C THR A 171 1.67 11.87 -11.61
N ASN A 172 1.54 10.67 -11.03
CA ASN A 172 1.94 10.40 -9.64
C ASN A 172 2.79 9.13 -9.49
N GLY A 173 3.60 9.09 -8.43
CA GLY A 173 4.52 7.99 -8.18
C GLY A 173 3.83 6.64 -7.97
N SER A 174 4.50 5.56 -8.41
CA SER A 174 4.03 4.19 -8.27
C SER A 174 4.18 3.63 -6.85
N TYR A 175 5.22 4.03 -6.12
CA TYR A 175 5.64 3.41 -4.86
C TYR A 175 5.35 4.29 -3.64
N PRO A 176 4.70 3.74 -2.59
CA PRO A 176 3.99 2.47 -2.51
C PRO A 176 2.58 2.54 -3.16
N SER A 177 1.94 1.38 -3.35
CA SER A 177 0.61 1.29 -3.95
C SER A 177 -0.50 1.72 -2.99
N GLY A 178 -1.20 2.84 -3.28
CA GLY A 178 -2.32 3.32 -2.48
C GLY A 178 -3.54 2.38 -2.51
N HIS A 179 -3.93 1.89 -3.67
CA HIS A 179 -5.02 0.91 -3.80
C HIS A 179 -4.77 -0.36 -2.99
N THR A 180 -3.51 -0.85 -2.98
CA THR A 180 -3.14 -2.01 -2.17
C THR A 180 -3.21 -1.68 -0.67
N SER A 181 -2.78 -0.50 -0.28
CA SER A 181 -2.87 -0.03 1.11
C SER A 181 -4.33 0.00 1.58
N ILE A 182 -5.24 0.57 0.77
CA ILE A 182 -6.69 0.58 1.03
C ILE A 182 -7.23 -0.84 1.18
N GLY A 183 -6.98 -1.70 0.18
CA GLY A 183 -7.51 -3.06 0.17
C GLY A 183 -7.03 -3.89 1.35
N TRP A 184 -5.75 -3.77 1.71
CA TRP A 184 -5.18 -4.49 2.83
C TRP A 184 -5.67 -3.98 4.18
N ALA A 185 -5.73 -2.65 4.38
CA ALA A 185 -6.29 -2.04 5.57
C ALA A 185 -7.76 -2.45 5.78
N THR A 186 -8.56 -2.41 4.71
CA THR A 186 -9.96 -2.85 4.73
C THR A 186 -10.06 -4.33 5.13
N ALA A 187 -9.25 -5.19 4.55
CA ALA A 187 -9.23 -6.62 4.87
C ALA A 187 -8.92 -6.87 6.35
N LEU A 188 -7.92 -6.18 6.91
CA LEU A 188 -7.55 -6.33 8.32
C LEU A 188 -8.70 -5.94 9.26
N VAL A 189 -9.36 -4.80 8.99
CA VAL A 189 -10.47 -4.32 9.81
C VAL A 189 -11.73 -5.20 9.66
N LEU A 190 -12.04 -5.65 8.44
CA LEU A 190 -13.16 -6.56 8.22
C LEU A 190 -12.94 -7.95 8.83
N ALA A 191 -11.70 -8.47 8.81
CA ALA A 191 -11.35 -9.73 9.46
C ALA A 191 -11.49 -9.64 10.99
N GLU A 192 -11.22 -8.49 11.59
CA GLU A 192 -11.49 -8.23 13.01
C GLU A 192 -13.00 -8.25 13.34
N ILE A 193 -13.83 -7.71 12.45
CA ILE A 193 -15.29 -7.70 12.62
C ILE A 193 -15.89 -9.09 12.42
N ASN A 194 -15.42 -9.82 11.39
CA ASN A 194 -15.90 -11.17 11.04
C ASN A 194 -14.76 -12.20 11.02
N PRO A 195 -14.24 -12.63 12.18
CA PRO A 195 -13.12 -13.58 12.24
C PRO A 195 -13.46 -14.97 11.69
N GLU A 196 -14.74 -15.35 11.56
CA GLU A 196 -15.14 -16.62 10.98
C GLU A 196 -14.89 -16.70 9.46
N ARG A 197 -14.77 -15.55 8.81
CA ARG A 197 -14.45 -15.44 7.38
C ARG A 197 -13.11 -14.73 7.14
N GLN A 198 -12.23 -14.71 8.14
CA GLN A 198 -10.94 -14.01 8.02
C GLN A 198 -10.11 -14.48 6.82
N ASN A 199 -10.17 -15.76 6.47
CA ASN A 199 -9.38 -16.30 5.36
C ASN A 199 -9.85 -15.75 4.01
N GLU A 200 -11.16 -15.73 3.78
CA GLU A 200 -11.78 -15.18 2.56
C GLU A 200 -11.52 -13.67 2.49
N ILE A 201 -11.67 -12.96 3.60
CA ILE A 201 -11.49 -11.51 3.68
C ILE A 201 -10.02 -11.14 3.42
N LEU A 202 -9.07 -11.79 4.09
CA LEU A 202 -7.65 -11.51 3.90
C LEU A 202 -7.17 -11.91 2.50
N LYS A 203 -7.69 -13.04 1.97
CA LYS A 203 -7.40 -13.44 0.58
C LYS A 203 -7.91 -12.37 -0.41
N ARG A 204 -9.11 -11.84 -0.17
CA ARG A 204 -9.67 -10.78 -1.01
C ARG A 204 -8.82 -9.51 -0.98
N GLY A 205 -8.35 -9.09 0.19
CA GLY A 205 -7.43 -7.97 0.32
C GLY A 205 -6.09 -8.20 -0.37
N PHE A 206 -5.58 -9.44 -0.32
CA PHE A 206 -4.39 -9.84 -1.05
C PHE A 206 -4.60 -9.74 -2.56
N ASP A 207 -5.73 -10.25 -3.08
CA ASP A 207 -6.08 -10.23 -4.50
C ASP A 207 -6.26 -8.82 -5.04
N MET A 208 -6.81 -7.90 -4.24
CA MET A 208 -6.96 -6.50 -4.62
C MET A 208 -5.60 -5.83 -4.88
N GLY A 209 -4.57 -6.17 -4.10
CA GLY A 209 -3.20 -5.76 -4.40
C GLY A 209 -2.65 -6.40 -5.67
N GLU A 210 -2.84 -7.71 -5.86
CA GLU A 210 -2.40 -8.44 -7.03
C GLU A 210 -3.05 -7.90 -8.33
N SER A 211 -4.30 -7.47 -8.25
CA SER A 211 -5.02 -6.81 -9.36
C SER A 211 -4.27 -5.61 -9.92
N ARG A 212 -3.50 -4.91 -9.10
CA ARG A 212 -2.70 -3.75 -9.54
C ARG A 212 -1.52 -4.17 -10.42
N VAL A 213 -0.93 -5.34 -10.16
CA VAL A 213 0.12 -5.93 -10.99
C VAL A 213 -0.46 -6.44 -12.31
N ILE A 214 -1.59 -7.15 -12.26
CA ILE A 214 -2.30 -7.67 -13.45
C ILE A 214 -2.63 -6.54 -14.41
N CYS A 215 -3.20 -5.46 -13.89
CA CYS A 215 -3.55 -4.29 -14.70
C CYS A 215 -2.35 -3.45 -15.16
N GLY A 216 -1.17 -3.68 -14.62
CA GLY A 216 0.03 -2.95 -15.02
C GLY A 216 0.17 -1.56 -14.38
N TYR A 217 -0.59 -1.26 -13.33
CA TYR A 217 -0.51 0.02 -12.62
C TYR A 217 0.66 0.11 -11.66
N HIS A 218 1.07 -1.04 -11.09
CA HIS A 218 2.08 -1.13 -10.04
C HIS A 218 3.00 -2.33 -10.25
N PHE A 219 4.24 -2.21 -9.82
CA PHE A 219 5.16 -3.32 -9.65
C PHE A 219 4.80 -4.15 -8.40
N GLN A 220 5.30 -5.40 -8.33
CA GLN A 220 5.06 -6.26 -7.16
C GLN A 220 5.59 -5.61 -5.87
N SER A 221 6.77 -5.01 -5.92
CA SER A 221 7.36 -4.32 -4.76
C SER A 221 6.55 -3.10 -4.30
N ASP A 222 5.84 -2.39 -5.20
CA ASP A 222 4.92 -1.32 -4.83
C ASP A 222 3.73 -1.88 -4.03
N VAL A 223 3.24 -3.05 -4.45
CA VAL A 223 2.13 -3.77 -3.82
C VAL A 223 2.54 -4.28 -2.44
N ASP A 224 3.73 -4.87 -2.31
CA ASP A 224 4.22 -5.37 -1.02
C ASP A 224 4.42 -4.23 -0.02
N ALA A 225 4.99 -3.10 -0.46
CA ALA A 225 5.09 -1.89 0.35
C ALA A 225 3.69 -1.30 0.69
N GLY A 226 2.74 -1.39 -0.24
CA GLY A 226 1.35 -0.97 -0.02
C GLY A 226 0.66 -1.76 1.09
N ARG A 227 0.89 -3.07 1.19
CA ARG A 227 0.37 -3.89 2.31
C ARG A 227 0.98 -3.46 3.64
N LEU A 228 2.27 -3.15 3.65
CA LEU A 228 2.93 -2.68 4.86
C LEU A 228 2.36 -1.32 5.31
N THR A 229 2.18 -0.36 4.39
CA THR A 229 1.55 0.93 4.73
C THR A 229 0.12 0.77 5.21
N GLY A 230 -0.68 -0.10 4.59
CA GLY A 230 -2.04 -0.41 5.07
C GLY A 230 -2.06 -0.94 6.49
N ALA A 231 -1.15 -1.87 6.83
CA ALA A 231 -1.04 -2.40 8.19
C ALA A 231 -0.59 -1.33 9.21
N MET A 232 0.37 -0.47 8.84
CA MET A 232 0.81 0.65 9.70
C MET A 232 -0.34 1.63 9.96
N THR A 233 -1.12 1.94 8.93
CA THR A 233 -2.28 2.83 9.06
C THR A 233 -3.34 2.24 9.98
N VAL A 234 -3.66 0.95 9.86
CA VAL A 234 -4.59 0.27 10.76
C VAL A 234 -4.12 0.34 12.21
N ALA A 235 -2.82 0.12 12.46
CA ALA A 235 -2.27 0.25 13.81
C ALA A 235 -2.47 1.66 14.39
N ARG A 236 -2.33 2.72 13.57
CA ARG A 236 -2.58 4.10 14.01
C ARG A 236 -4.07 4.41 14.18
N LEU A 237 -4.92 3.91 13.29
CA LEU A 237 -6.38 4.03 13.39
C LEU A 237 -6.91 3.47 14.71
N HIS A 238 -6.38 2.34 15.17
CA HIS A 238 -6.73 1.76 16.46
C HIS A 238 -6.37 2.63 17.69
N ALA A 239 -5.54 3.65 17.52
CA ALA A 239 -5.27 4.64 18.56
C ALA A 239 -6.14 5.91 18.40
N ASP A 240 -7.03 5.97 17.41
CA ASP A 240 -7.90 7.12 17.16
C ASP A 240 -9.29 6.92 17.78
N PRO A 241 -9.81 7.87 18.61
CA PRO A 241 -11.09 7.72 19.29
C PRO A 241 -12.30 7.71 18.34
N ALA A 242 -12.24 8.42 17.20
CA ALA A 242 -13.33 8.46 16.25
C ALA A 242 -13.43 7.13 15.49
N PHE A 243 -12.30 6.60 15.05
CA PHE A 243 -12.23 5.27 14.45
C PHE A 243 -12.73 4.18 15.41
N GLN A 244 -12.24 4.17 16.66
CA GLN A 244 -12.68 3.22 17.68
C GLN A 244 -14.20 3.27 17.89
N THR A 245 -14.77 4.48 17.96
CA THR A 245 -16.20 4.65 18.11
C THR A 245 -16.98 4.08 16.92
N GLN A 246 -16.48 4.29 15.70
CA GLN A 246 -17.13 3.77 14.49
C GLN A 246 -16.94 2.25 14.38
N LEU A 247 -15.78 1.71 14.72
CA LEU A 247 -15.51 0.28 14.75
C LEU A 247 -16.46 -0.46 15.70
N GLU A 248 -16.69 0.10 16.89
CA GLU A 248 -17.62 -0.50 17.85
C GLU A 248 -19.09 -0.48 17.34
N LYS A 249 -19.50 0.55 16.60
CA LYS A 249 -20.80 0.57 15.95
C LYS A 249 -20.92 -0.51 14.88
N ALA A 250 -19.89 -0.63 14.02
CA ALA A 250 -19.82 -1.66 12.99
C ALA A 250 -19.86 -3.08 13.57
N LYS A 251 -19.11 -3.35 14.65
CA LYS A 251 -19.16 -4.64 15.37
C LYS A 251 -20.55 -4.94 15.96
N LYS A 252 -21.23 -3.94 16.52
CA LYS A 252 -22.59 -4.11 17.04
C LYS A 252 -23.60 -4.41 15.93
N GLU A 253 -23.51 -3.70 14.81
CA GLU A 253 -24.31 -3.93 13.62
C GLU A 253 -24.09 -5.36 13.09
N PHE A 254 -22.85 -5.76 12.88
CA PHE A 254 -22.48 -7.10 12.43
C PHE A 254 -23.04 -8.20 13.36
N LYS A 255 -22.86 -8.05 14.67
CA LYS A 255 -23.37 -9.00 15.67
C LYS A 255 -24.90 -9.17 15.58
N LYS A 256 -25.64 -8.07 15.33
CA LYS A 256 -27.08 -8.10 15.13
C LYS A 256 -27.46 -8.85 13.87
N LEU A 257 -26.80 -8.56 12.75
CA LEU A 257 -27.03 -9.21 11.45
C LEU A 257 -26.70 -10.70 11.49
N LYS A 258 -25.59 -11.07 12.12
CA LYS A 258 -25.19 -12.47 12.32
C LYS A 258 -26.22 -13.23 13.16
N LYS A 259 -26.70 -12.64 14.26
CA LYS A 259 -27.78 -13.26 15.09
C LYS A 259 -29.08 -13.42 14.32
N ALA A 260 -29.38 -12.55 13.36
CA ALA A 260 -30.52 -12.64 12.48
C ALA A 260 -30.35 -13.64 11.32
N GLY A 261 -29.20 -14.33 11.23
CA GLY A 261 -28.93 -15.31 10.18
C GLY A 261 -28.65 -14.73 8.79
N LYS A 262 -28.34 -13.42 8.72
CA LYS A 262 -28.13 -12.71 7.45
C LYS A 262 -26.69 -12.83 6.91
N VAL A 263 -25.75 -13.34 7.70
CA VAL A 263 -24.34 -13.44 7.34
C VAL A 263 -24.01 -14.86 6.88
N ALA A 264 -23.37 -15.00 5.73
CA ALA A 264 -22.91 -16.30 5.22
C ALA A 264 -21.82 -16.88 6.12
N LYS A 265 -21.86 -18.21 6.29
CA LYS A 265 -20.80 -18.93 7.06
C LYS A 265 -19.48 -18.90 6.32
N GLY A 266 -18.37 -18.93 7.06
CA GLY A 266 -17.04 -19.09 6.50
C GLY A 266 -16.86 -20.47 5.85
N THR A 267 -15.95 -20.54 4.88
CA THR A 267 -15.57 -21.80 4.24
C THR A 267 -14.70 -22.61 5.21
N PRO A 268 -15.02 -23.90 5.48
CA PRO A 268 -14.16 -24.73 6.30
C PRO A 268 -12.75 -24.82 5.71
N VAL A 269 -11.75 -24.62 6.56
CA VAL A 269 -10.35 -24.82 6.15
C VAL A 269 -10.15 -26.31 5.89
N PRO A 270 -9.67 -26.70 4.69
CA PRO A 270 -9.33 -28.11 4.45
C PRO A 270 -8.28 -28.56 5.46
N THR A 271 -8.52 -29.65 6.15
CA THR A 271 -7.49 -30.29 6.99
C THR A 271 -6.37 -30.73 6.05
N PRO A 272 -5.09 -30.37 6.30
CA PRO A 272 -3.99 -30.90 5.51
C PRO A 272 -4.06 -32.44 5.58
N THR A 273 -4.26 -33.08 4.44
CA THR A 273 -4.03 -34.53 4.35
C THR A 273 -2.52 -34.71 4.48
N THR A 274 -2.06 -35.24 5.61
CA THR A 274 -0.70 -35.75 5.73
C THR A 274 -0.57 -36.84 4.68
N THR A 275 0.06 -36.54 3.57
CA THR A 275 0.61 -37.56 2.68
C THR A 275 1.85 -38.10 3.39
N ASP A 276 1.74 -39.28 4.01
CA ASP A 276 2.87 -40.07 4.48
C ASP A 276 3.81 -40.44 3.33
#